data_9d7e0c0ebcab970bc8e18ce8f61be61c
#
_entry.id   9d7e0c0ebcab970bc8e18ce8f61be61c
#
_cell.length_a   1.000
_cell.length_b   1.000
_cell.length_c   1.000
_cell.angle_alpha   90.00
_cell.angle_beta   90.00
_cell.angle_gamma   90.00
#
_symmetry.space_group_name_H-M   'P 1'
#
loop_
_entity.id
_entity.type
_entity.pdbx_description
1 polymer ?
#
loop_
_entity_poly.entity_id
_entity_poly.type
_entity_poly.pdbx_seq_one_letter_code
_entity_poly.pdbx_strand_id
1 'polypeptide(L)'
;MFKILIFYKSISAVKNYLEMFRNMPLMIFEETRNGFTFSGEKICVKGIRCAKISDQHRGHRAHIIAVQEELTWAEDWNEVRDYIVYPMLQTPIDIQIFDGDYSDEQAA
;
A
#
# COMPACT_ATOMS: atom_id res chain seq x y z
N MET A 1 -13.66 -8.63 8.99
CA MET A 1 -12.23 -8.73 8.69
C MET A 1 -11.68 -7.35 8.38
N PHE A 2 -10.59 -6.97 9.01
CA PHE A 2 -9.95 -5.69 8.76
C PHE A 2 -9.06 -5.79 7.52
N LYS A 3 -9.24 -4.89 6.57
CA LYS A 3 -8.52 -4.94 5.29
C LYS A 3 -7.59 -3.76 5.14
N ILE A 4 -6.33 -4.05 4.80
CA ILE A 4 -5.31 -3.06 4.45
C ILE A 4 -4.94 -3.26 2.99
N LEU A 5 -5.01 -2.19 2.21
CA LEU A 5 -4.58 -2.17 0.82
C LEU A 5 -3.34 -1.29 0.71
N ILE A 6 -2.28 -1.83 0.11
CA ILE A 6 -1.01 -1.13 0.00
C ILE A 6 -0.63 -0.99 -1.48
N PHE A 7 -0.49 0.25 -1.95
CA PHE A 7 0.07 0.53 -3.26
C PHE A 7 1.55 0.84 -3.09
N TYR A 8 2.41 0.12 -3.81
CA TYR A 8 3.85 0.22 -3.59
C TYR A 8 4.66 0.06 -4.89
N LYS A 9 5.88 0.54 -4.84
CA LYS A 9 6.90 0.32 -5.88
C LYS A 9 7.98 -0.65 -5.42
N SER A 10 8.31 -0.64 -4.12
CA SER A 10 9.39 -1.42 -3.54
C SER A 10 8.87 -2.29 -2.41
N ILE A 11 9.12 -3.59 -2.48
CA ILE A 11 8.72 -4.51 -1.40
C ILE A 11 9.48 -4.21 -0.10
N SER A 12 10.70 -3.69 -0.18
CA SER A 12 11.46 -3.30 1.00
C SER A 12 10.75 -2.19 1.78
N ALA A 13 10.18 -1.21 1.06
CA ALA A 13 9.40 -0.15 1.69
C ALA A 13 8.16 -0.69 2.39
N VAL A 14 7.49 -1.67 1.79
CA VAL A 14 6.33 -2.33 2.40
C VAL A 14 6.72 -3.05 3.68
N LYS A 15 7.82 -3.78 3.66
CA LYS A 15 8.30 -4.50 4.84
C LYS A 15 8.61 -3.54 5.98
N ASN A 16 9.26 -2.43 5.68
CA ASN A 16 9.55 -1.39 6.67
C ASN A 16 8.26 -0.79 7.25
N TYR A 17 7.28 -0.52 6.39
CA TYR A 17 5.99 -0.01 6.83
C TYR A 17 5.28 -0.99 7.75
N LEU A 18 5.26 -2.27 7.39
CA LEU A 18 4.56 -3.30 8.16
C LEU A 18 5.23 -3.58 9.50
N GLU A 19 6.52 -3.33 9.64
CA GLU A 19 7.22 -3.46 10.92
C GLU A 19 6.67 -2.52 11.99
N MET A 20 6.02 -1.43 11.58
CA MET A 20 5.37 -0.51 12.52
C MET A 20 4.18 -1.15 13.24
N PHE A 21 3.62 -2.21 12.68
CA PHE A 21 2.51 -2.94 13.26
C PHE A 21 3.06 -4.11 14.07
N ARG A 22 3.35 -3.87 15.34
CA ARG A 22 4.04 -4.84 16.23
C ARG A 22 3.33 -6.18 16.38
N ASN A 23 2.03 -6.23 16.13
CA ASN A 23 1.23 -7.44 16.27
C ASN A 23 1.08 -8.20 14.94
N MET A 24 1.71 -7.73 13.89
CA MET A 24 1.78 -8.50 12.66
C MET A 24 2.99 -9.42 12.74
N PRO A 25 2.79 -10.74 12.67
CA PRO A 25 3.94 -11.62 12.54
C PRO A 25 4.72 -11.21 11.28
N LEU A 26 6.03 -11.29 11.39
CA LEU A 26 6.90 -11.11 10.23
C LEU A 26 6.50 -12.13 9.18
N MET A 27 5.77 -11.66 8.19
CA MET A 27 5.25 -12.53 7.18
C MET A 27 6.20 -12.57 6.03
N ILE A 28 6.57 -13.79 5.68
CA ILE A 28 7.24 -14.03 4.43
C ILE A 28 6.14 -13.97 3.38
N PHE A 29 6.03 -12.82 2.74
CA PHE A 29 5.14 -12.70 1.59
C PHE A 29 5.82 -13.32 0.39
N GLU A 30 5.12 -14.17 -0.30
CA GLU A 30 5.52 -14.48 -1.66
C GLU A 30 4.99 -13.35 -2.54
N GLU A 31 5.89 -12.47 -2.94
CA GLU A 31 5.55 -11.43 -3.90
C GLU A 31 5.46 -12.02 -5.30
N THR A 32 4.32 -11.83 -5.92
CA THR A 32 4.17 -12.10 -7.35
C THR A 32 4.50 -10.85 -8.14
N ARG A 33 4.46 -10.96 -9.46
CA ARG A 33 4.69 -9.82 -10.37
C ARG A 33 3.78 -8.63 -10.06
N ASN A 34 2.55 -8.88 -9.62
CA ASN A 34 1.53 -7.85 -9.43
C ASN A 34 1.36 -7.42 -7.98
N GLY A 35 1.99 -8.10 -7.05
CA GLY A 35 1.86 -7.79 -5.64
C GLY A 35 1.85 -9.02 -4.75
N PHE A 36 1.14 -8.91 -3.64
CA PHE A 36 1.04 -9.99 -2.64
C PHE A 36 -0.31 -9.96 -1.94
N THR A 37 -0.67 -11.06 -1.32
CA THR A 37 -1.84 -11.14 -0.45
C THR A 37 -1.48 -11.90 0.80
N PHE A 38 -1.89 -11.37 1.94
CA PHE A 38 -1.81 -12.07 3.20
C PHE A 38 -3.18 -12.11 3.85
N SER A 39 -3.62 -13.29 4.28
CA SER A 39 -4.90 -13.44 4.97
C SER A 39 -4.68 -14.11 6.32
N GLY A 40 -4.92 -13.37 7.39
CA GLY A 40 -4.97 -13.87 8.75
C GLY A 40 -6.43 -14.06 9.19
N GLU A 41 -6.63 -14.42 10.46
CA GLU A 41 -7.97 -14.63 11.00
C GLU A 41 -8.79 -13.35 11.02
N LYS A 42 -8.17 -12.23 11.39
CA LYS A 42 -8.85 -10.95 11.59
C LYS A 42 -8.42 -9.85 10.65
N ILE A 43 -7.36 -10.06 9.91
CA ILE A 43 -6.75 -9.04 9.06
C ILE A 43 -6.37 -9.63 7.72
N CYS A 44 -6.62 -8.86 6.68
CA CYS A 44 -6.17 -9.19 5.32
C CYS A 44 -5.35 -8.01 4.80
N VAL A 45 -4.15 -8.29 4.30
CA VAL A 45 -3.28 -7.28 3.70
C VAL A 45 -3.10 -7.63 2.24
N LYS A 46 -3.44 -6.71 1.36
CA LYS A 46 -3.23 -6.87 -0.07
C LYS A 46 -2.30 -5.78 -0.57
N GLY A 47 -1.21 -6.18 -1.20
CA GLY A 47 -0.29 -5.26 -1.82
C GLY A 47 -0.46 -5.27 -3.33
N ILE A 48 -0.47 -4.09 -3.93
CA ILE A 48 -0.51 -3.92 -5.38
C ILE A 48 0.77 -3.19 -5.80
N ARG A 49 1.61 -3.91 -6.55
CA ARG A 49 2.81 -3.33 -7.11
C ARG A 49 2.45 -2.55 -8.37
N CYS A 50 2.79 -1.28 -8.42
CA CYS A 50 2.49 -0.46 -9.59
C CYS A 50 3.48 0.70 -9.72
N ALA A 51 3.66 1.15 -10.95
CA ALA A 51 4.42 2.36 -11.22
C ALA A 51 3.57 3.61 -10.99
N LYS A 52 2.26 3.48 -11.11
CA LYS A 52 1.30 4.57 -10.95
C LYS A 52 -0.07 3.97 -10.60
N ILE A 53 -0.78 4.62 -9.69
CA ILE A 53 -2.18 4.27 -9.39
C ILE A 53 -3.05 4.83 -10.51
N SER A 54 -3.93 4.01 -11.07
CA SER A 54 -4.77 4.37 -12.22
C SER A 54 -6.15 3.73 -12.12
N ASP A 55 -7.01 4.00 -13.10
CA ASP A 55 -8.37 3.49 -13.15
C ASP A 55 -8.47 1.97 -13.07
N GLN A 56 -7.47 1.25 -13.54
CA GLN A 56 -7.47 -0.20 -13.47
C GLN A 56 -7.51 -0.74 -12.03
N HIS A 57 -7.17 0.11 -11.06
CA HIS A 57 -7.16 -0.28 -9.65
C HIS A 57 -8.50 -0.06 -8.94
N ARG A 58 -9.49 0.49 -9.63
CA ARG A 58 -10.83 0.67 -9.06
C ARG A 58 -11.46 -0.66 -8.70
N GLY A 59 -12.37 -0.65 -7.74
CA GLY A 59 -13.10 -1.84 -7.33
C GLY A 59 -12.57 -2.52 -6.08
N HIS A 60 -11.36 -2.20 -5.65
CA HIS A 60 -10.85 -2.66 -4.36
C HIS A 60 -11.52 -1.89 -3.22
N ARG A 61 -11.62 -2.55 -2.07
CA ARG A 61 -12.14 -1.92 -0.87
C ARG A 61 -11.25 -2.24 0.31
N ALA A 62 -11.03 -1.27 1.18
CA ALA A 62 -10.19 -1.45 2.35
C ALA A 62 -10.56 -0.48 3.45
N HIS A 63 -10.20 -0.83 4.68
CA HIS A 63 -10.35 0.05 5.84
C HIS A 63 -9.19 1.04 5.92
N ILE A 64 -8.00 0.60 5.55
CA ILE A 64 -6.81 1.46 5.46
C ILE A 64 -6.22 1.29 4.06
N ILE A 65 -5.85 2.41 3.44
CA ILE A 65 -5.09 2.40 2.20
C ILE A 65 -3.76 3.09 2.47
N ALA A 66 -2.68 2.36 2.25
CA ALA A 66 -1.32 2.88 2.39
C ALA A 66 -0.70 3.05 1.00
N VAL A 67 -0.05 4.17 0.78
CA VAL A 67 0.54 4.51 -0.51
C VAL A 67 2.00 4.86 -0.31
N GLN A 68 2.89 4.21 -1.05
CA GLN A 68 4.29 4.56 -1.01
C GLN A 68 4.50 5.98 -1.54
N GLU A 69 5.35 6.74 -0.87
CA GLU A 69 5.52 8.18 -1.11
C GLU A 69 5.75 8.50 -2.59
N GLU A 70 6.58 7.73 -3.28
CA GLU A 70 6.89 7.99 -4.69
C GLU A 70 5.67 7.96 -5.60
N LEU A 71 4.65 7.22 -5.24
CA LEU A 71 3.41 7.18 -6.02
C LEU A 71 2.62 8.49 -5.93
N THR A 72 2.87 9.28 -4.89
CA THR A 72 2.21 10.57 -4.71
C THR A 72 2.87 11.69 -5.52
N TRP A 73 4.02 11.41 -6.13
CA TRP A 73 4.75 12.41 -6.92
C TRP A 73 4.21 12.56 -8.35
N ALA A 74 3.24 11.74 -8.74
CA ALA A 74 2.60 11.87 -10.03
C ALA A 74 1.87 13.22 -10.13
N GLU A 75 1.92 13.86 -11.30
CA GLU A 75 1.30 15.17 -11.51
C GLU A 75 -0.19 15.16 -11.23
N ASP A 76 -0.87 14.06 -11.50
CA ASP A 76 -2.31 13.89 -11.29
C ASP A 76 -2.66 13.26 -9.95
N TRP A 77 -1.73 13.23 -8.99
CA TRP A 77 -1.96 12.59 -7.70
C TRP A 77 -3.22 13.07 -6.99
N ASN A 78 -3.48 14.38 -7.01
CA ASN A 78 -4.67 14.91 -6.34
C ASN A 78 -5.96 14.35 -6.91
N GLU A 79 -6.03 14.21 -8.23
CA GLU A 79 -7.18 13.63 -8.90
C GLU A 79 -7.28 12.12 -8.63
N VAL A 80 -6.17 11.42 -8.70
CA VAL A 80 -6.10 9.98 -8.40
C VAL A 80 -6.56 9.72 -6.97
N ARG A 81 -6.06 10.49 -6.02
CA ARG A 81 -6.45 10.38 -4.62
C ARG A 81 -7.96 10.55 -4.46
N ASP A 82 -8.53 11.60 -5.05
CA ASP A 82 -9.92 11.97 -4.83
C ASP A 82 -10.90 11.06 -5.57
N TYR A 83 -10.56 10.64 -6.79
CA TYR A 83 -11.49 9.92 -7.65
C TYR A 83 -11.27 8.41 -7.71
N ILE A 84 -10.11 7.94 -7.30
CA ILE A 84 -9.78 6.51 -7.34
C ILE A 84 -9.58 5.94 -5.94
N VAL A 85 -8.70 6.57 -5.14
CA VAL A 85 -8.29 6.03 -3.86
C VAL A 85 -9.36 6.22 -2.77
N TYR A 86 -9.85 7.43 -2.58
CA TYR A 86 -10.87 7.69 -1.55
C TYR A 86 -12.13 6.82 -1.72
N PRO A 87 -12.65 6.61 -2.95
CA PRO A 87 -13.83 5.74 -3.10
C PRO A 87 -13.61 4.30 -2.70
N MET A 88 -12.36 3.84 -2.58
CA MET A 88 -12.06 2.49 -2.15
C MET A 88 -12.08 2.32 -0.62
N LEU A 89 -12.06 3.42 0.13
CA LEU A 89 -12.13 3.36 1.59
C LEU A 89 -13.54 2.98 2.05
N GLN A 90 -13.64 2.01 2.93
CA GLN A 90 -14.91 1.60 3.54
C GLN A 90 -15.29 2.45 4.74
N THR A 91 -14.33 3.13 5.34
CA THR A 91 -14.51 4.01 6.48
C THR A 91 -13.84 5.33 6.18
N PRO A 92 -14.23 6.43 6.84
CA PRO A 92 -13.59 7.73 6.61
C PRO A 92 -12.22 7.83 7.31
N ILE A 93 -11.41 6.80 7.15
CA ILE A 93 -10.04 6.79 7.63
C ILE A 93 -9.15 7.34 6.53
N ASP A 94 -8.19 8.14 6.93
CA ASP A 94 -7.29 8.77 5.98
C ASP A 94 -6.37 7.79 5.29
N ILE A 95 -5.96 8.16 4.09
CA ILE A 95 -4.92 7.49 3.34
C ILE A 95 -3.60 7.70 4.08
N GLN A 96 -2.87 6.61 4.32
CA GLN A 96 -1.55 6.67 4.93
C GLN A 96 -0.48 6.70 3.84
N ILE A 97 0.42 7.66 3.93
CA ILE A 97 1.57 7.74 3.05
C ILE A 97 2.77 7.20 3.83
N PHE A 98 3.46 6.22 3.29
CA PHE A 98 4.64 5.67 3.94
C PHE A 98 5.90 5.94 3.13
N ASP A 99 7.02 6.00 3.84
CA ASP A 99 8.30 6.34 3.25
C ASP A 99 8.71 5.34 2.19
N GLY A 100 9.31 5.84 1.13
CA GLY A 100 9.89 5.01 0.10
C GLY A 100 11.15 4.30 0.59
N ASP A 101 11.71 3.49 -0.28
CA ASP A 101 12.93 2.74 0.02
C ASP A 101 14.15 3.59 -0.33
N TYR A 102 14.66 4.31 0.65
CA TYR A 102 15.84 5.16 0.50
C TYR A 102 17.11 4.53 1.11
N SER A 103 17.00 3.30 1.58
CA SER A 103 18.10 2.66 2.29
C SER A 103 19.35 2.52 1.45
N ASP A 104 19.21 2.25 0.16
CA ASP A 104 20.32 2.10 -0.75
C ASP A 104 21.06 3.43 -0.96
N GLU A 105 20.32 4.53 -1.00
CA GLU A 105 20.91 5.86 -1.12
C GLU A 105 21.70 6.23 0.13
N GLN A 106 21.19 5.84 1.29
CA GLN A 106 21.86 6.12 2.55
C GLN A 106 23.09 5.24 2.74
N ALA A 107 23.08 4.04 2.22
CA ALA A 107 24.21 3.13 2.29
C ALA A 107 25.35 3.54 1.37
N ALA A 108 25.06 4.32 0.38
CA ALA A 108 26.07 4.87 -0.50
C ALA A 108 26.72 6.10 0.15
#